data_70c5c83078e3737c9ec14e3cfc8641a9
#
_entry.id   70c5c83078e3737c9ec14e3cfc8641a9
#
_cell.length_a   1.000
_cell.length_b   1.000
_cell.length_c   1.000
_cell.angle_alpha   90.00
_cell.angle_beta   90.00
_cell.angle_gamma   90.00
#
_symmetry.space_group_name_H-M   'P 1'
#
loop_
_entity.id
_entity.type
_entity.pdbx_description
1 polymer ?
#
loop_
_entity_poly.entity_id
_entity_poly.type
_entity_poly.pdbx_seq_one_letter_code
_entity_poly.pdbx_strand_id
1 'polypeptide(L)'
;QVKTYLISEGVKYTETIIEDGYINKIYKVDNCRKDIYAIPDACIDIQFIYEKGRYVPYACGTHTKVSPAYISGSRKTFAVKFEPGVIPDFMKEYISDIVCDRKCLAYIDDIQNISFMLQNEDDFEKMVDIFMDNFRYDRHFADKKNIIASIAGIILKGKGNINIAKIAEEVGYNQRYLDRVFKEAVGVSMKKYAEIIRIQKAIY
;
A
#
# COMPACT_ATOMS: atom_id res chain seq x y z
N GLN A 1 2.13 13.85 0.61
CA GLN A 1 0.91 13.08 0.86
C GLN A 1 0.53 12.28 -0.39
N VAL A 2 -0.04 11.08 -0.25
CA VAL A 2 -0.45 10.22 -1.37
C VAL A 2 -1.97 10.16 -1.41
N LYS A 3 -2.58 10.50 -2.56
CA LYS A 3 -4.02 10.37 -2.74
C LYS A 3 -4.37 8.95 -3.18
N THR A 4 -5.18 8.27 -2.40
CA THR A 4 -5.52 6.85 -2.63
C THR A 4 -6.77 6.68 -3.47
N TYR A 5 -7.79 7.53 -3.23
CA TYR A 5 -9.10 7.36 -3.84
C TYR A 5 -9.70 8.66 -4.37
N LEU A 6 -10.51 8.52 -5.42
CA LEU A 6 -11.56 9.49 -5.76
C LEU A 6 -12.82 9.05 -5.01
N ILE A 7 -13.23 9.88 -4.06
CA ILE A 7 -14.32 9.58 -3.12
C ILE A 7 -15.58 10.34 -3.57
N SER A 8 -16.70 9.62 -3.68
CA SER A 8 -18.00 10.20 -3.98
C SER A 8 -18.62 10.84 -2.72
N GLU A 9 -19.52 11.79 -2.92
CA GLU A 9 -20.27 12.41 -1.84
C GLU A 9 -21.05 11.39 -1.00
N GLY A 10 -20.97 11.52 0.35
CA GLY A 10 -21.62 10.64 1.32
C GLY A 10 -20.80 9.44 1.78
N VAL A 11 -19.57 9.26 1.29
CA VAL A 11 -18.58 8.33 1.83
C VAL A 11 -17.82 9.04 2.94
N LYS A 12 -17.73 8.43 4.13
CA LYS A 12 -16.92 8.96 5.23
C LYS A 12 -15.52 8.36 5.14
N TYR A 13 -14.51 9.21 5.02
CA TYR A 13 -13.10 8.83 5.00
C TYR A 13 -12.38 9.49 6.19
N THR A 14 -11.72 8.68 7.01
CA THR A 14 -10.92 9.14 8.15
C THR A 14 -9.52 8.57 7.98
N GLU A 15 -8.49 9.37 8.21
CA GLU A 15 -7.09 8.89 8.12
C GLU A 15 -6.20 9.52 9.18
N THR A 16 -5.12 8.82 9.53
CA THR A 16 -3.98 9.33 10.29
C THR A 16 -2.69 9.02 9.56
N ILE A 17 -1.76 9.98 9.54
CA ILE A 17 -0.44 9.81 8.94
C ILE A 17 0.48 9.18 10.00
N ILE A 18 1.26 8.20 9.59
CA ILE A 18 2.24 7.52 10.44
C ILE A 18 3.64 7.86 9.92
N GLU A 19 4.50 8.35 10.80
CA GLU A 19 5.86 8.78 10.42
C GLU A 19 6.92 7.80 11.00
N ASP A 20 6.76 6.51 10.73
CA ASP A 20 7.67 5.45 11.20
C ASP A 20 8.63 4.92 10.12
N GLY A 21 8.48 5.41 8.89
CA GLY A 21 9.27 5.00 7.72
C GLY A 21 8.81 3.69 7.07
N TYR A 22 7.77 3.05 7.59
CA TYR A 22 7.15 1.84 7.03
C TYR A 22 5.72 2.09 6.58
N ILE A 23 4.91 2.69 7.43
CA ILE A 23 3.51 3.00 7.19
C ILE A 23 3.39 4.45 6.74
N ASN A 24 2.74 4.68 5.61
CA ASN A 24 2.42 6.01 5.13
C ASN A 24 1.22 6.58 5.89
N LYS A 25 0.16 5.77 6.01
CA LYS A 25 -1.05 6.14 6.74
C LYS A 25 -1.90 4.94 7.08
N ILE A 26 -2.75 5.13 8.08
CA ILE A 26 -3.86 4.24 8.40
C ILE A 26 -5.15 4.98 8.09
N TYR A 27 -6.14 4.30 7.50
CA TYR A 27 -7.39 4.94 7.14
C TYR A 27 -8.60 4.02 7.32
N LYS A 28 -9.76 4.64 7.52
CA LYS A 28 -11.05 3.98 7.58
C LYS A 28 -11.99 4.59 6.56
N VAL A 29 -12.74 3.75 5.88
CA VAL A 29 -13.77 4.17 4.92
C VAL A 29 -15.08 3.54 5.31
N ASP A 30 -16.09 4.37 5.54
CA ASP A 30 -17.45 3.95 5.87
C ASP A 30 -18.41 4.30 4.73
N ASN A 31 -19.47 3.51 4.58
CA ASN A 31 -20.51 3.69 3.56
C ASN A 31 -20.02 3.59 2.11
N CYS A 32 -19.11 2.66 1.82
CA CYS A 32 -18.57 2.40 0.48
C CYS A 32 -19.61 1.82 -0.51
N ARG A 33 -20.90 2.13 -0.35
CA ARG A 33 -21.98 1.63 -1.22
C ARG A 33 -21.98 2.24 -2.62
N LYS A 34 -21.25 3.36 -2.79
CA LYS A 34 -21.07 4.04 -4.07
C LYS A 34 -19.75 3.64 -4.70
N ASP A 35 -19.62 3.90 -5.99
CA ASP A 35 -18.38 3.68 -6.71
C ASP A 35 -17.26 4.56 -6.13
N ILE A 36 -16.22 3.90 -5.68
CA ILE A 36 -14.97 4.51 -5.25
C ILE A 36 -13.89 4.06 -6.23
N TYR A 37 -13.14 5.01 -6.76
CA TYR A 37 -12.06 4.72 -7.70
C TYR A 37 -10.72 4.83 -7.00
N ALA A 38 -9.91 3.78 -7.12
CA ALA A 38 -8.52 3.79 -6.70
C ALA A 38 -7.67 4.55 -7.73
N ILE A 39 -6.76 5.37 -7.22
CA ILE A 39 -5.79 6.12 -8.01
C ILE A 39 -4.44 5.42 -7.88
N PRO A 40 -3.66 5.29 -8.97
CA PRO A 40 -2.29 4.80 -8.90
C PRO A 40 -1.48 5.59 -7.87
N ASP A 41 -0.88 4.91 -6.90
CA ASP A 41 -0.14 5.55 -5.79
C ASP A 41 1.21 4.88 -5.47
N ALA A 42 1.51 3.78 -6.15
CA ALA A 42 2.72 2.99 -5.97
C ALA A 42 2.90 2.41 -4.54
N CYS A 43 1.81 2.34 -3.80
CA CYS A 43 1.76 1.78 -2.45
C CYS A 43 1.10 0.41 -2.44
N ILE A 44 1.31 -0.30 -1.36
CA ILE A 44 0.63 -1.55 -1.03
C ILE A 44 -0.17 -1.30 0.24
N ASP A 45 -1.33 -1.91 0.32
CA ASP A 45 -2.21 -1.81 1.49
C ASP A 45 -2.47 -3.20 2.08
N ILE A 46 -2.61 -3.27 3.40
CA ILE A 46 -3.41 -4.30 4.04
C ILE A 46 -4.80 -3.69 4.26
N GLN A 47 -5.83 -4.28 3.65
CA GLN A 47 -7.22 -3.83 3.79
C GLN A 47 -8.03 -4.88 4.54
N PHE A 48 -8.59 -4.50 5.67
CA PHE A 48 -9.56 -5.27 6.43
C PHE A 48 -10.95 -4.85 5.96
N ILE A 49 -11.53 -5.61 5.04
CA ILE A 49 -12.81 -5.30 4.40
C ILE A 49 -13.92 -6.03 5.14
N TYR A 50 -14.97 -5.30 5.53
CA TYR A 50 -16.10 -5.89 6.23
C TYR A 50 -17.03 -6.61 5.27
N GLU A 51 -16.95 -7.94 5.27
CA GLU A 51 -17.70 -8.84 4.39
C GLU A 51 -18.43 -9.90 5.21
N LYS A 52 -19.71 -10.14 4.90
CA LYS A 52 -20.53 -11.21 5.54
C LYS A 52 -20.47 -11.23 7.06
N GLY A 53 -20.48 -10.04 7.69
CA GLY A 53 -20.50 -9.91 9.14
C GLY A 53 -19.14 -9.94 9.84
N ARG A 54 -18.03 -9.95 9.11
CA ARG A 54 -16.67 -9.97 9.68
C ARG A 54 -15.69 -9.16 8.83
N TYR A 55 -14.58 -8.75 9.44
CA TYR A 55 -13.44 -8.24 8.68
C TYR A 55 -12.66 -9.39 8.05
N VAL A 56 -12.34 -9.24 6.77
CA VAL A 56 -11.48 -10.16 6.02
C VAL A 56 -10.25 -9.37 5.55
N PRO A 57 -9.04 -9.81 5.91
CA PRO A 57 -7.81 -9.11 5.54
C PRO A 57 -7.37 -9.46 4.11
N TYR A 58 -6.99 -8.44 3.35
CA TYR A 58 -6.44 -8.57 2.01
C TYR A 58 -5.15 -7.77 1.86
N ALA A 59 -4.16 -8.34 1.19
CA ALA A 59 -3.08 -7.58 0.57
C ALA A 59 -3.61 -6.99 -0.74
N CYS A 60 -3.52 -5.69 -0.90
CA CYS A 60 -3.92 -4.99 -2.11
C CYS A 60 -2.69 -4.34 -2.74
N GLY A 61 -2.39 -4.70 -3.97
CA GLY A 61 -1.26 -4.14 -4.71
C GLY A 61 -1.57 -2.80 -5.33
N THR A 62 -0.53 -2.15 -5.84
CA THR A 62 -0.68 -0.85 -6.50
C THR A 62 -1.54 -0.95 -7.75
N HIS A 63 -2.39 0.04 -7.94
CA HIS A 63 -3.08 0.24 -9.21
C HIS A 63 -2.16 0.94 -10.21
N THR A 64 -2.19 0.51 -11.47
CA THR A 64 -1.39 1.12 -12.56
C THR A 64 -2.21 2.10 -13.41
N LYS A 65 -3.52 2.13 -13.22
CA LYS A 65 -4.50 3.04 -13.81
C LYS A 65 -5.63 3.29 -12.82
N VAL A 66 -6.39 4.36 -13.01
CA VAL A 66 -7.63 4.58 -12.24
C VAL A 66 -8.60 3.44 -12.53
N SER A 67 -9.10 2.80 -11.49
CA SER A 67 -10.01 1.64 -11.59
C SER A 67 -10.92 1.59 -10.36
N PRO A 68 -12.05 0.86 -10.43
CA PRO A 68 -12.90 0.64 -9.25
C PRO A 68 -12.07 0.10 -8.07
N ALA A 69 -12.26 0.67 -6.89
CA ALA A 69 -11.57 0.21 -5.69
C ALA A 69 -12.19 -1.09 -5.16
N TYR A 70 -11.37 -1.97 -4.58
CA TYR A 70 -11.84 -3.25 -4.02
C TYR A 70 -12.79 -3.09 -2.83
N ILE A 71 -12.79 -1.92 -2.21
CA ILE A 71 -13.68 -1.56 -1.10
C ILE A 71 -15.07 -1.13 -1.56
N SER A 72 -15.30 -0.91 -2.85
CA SER A 72 -16.60 -0.54 -3.41
C SER A 72 -17.64 -1.60 -3.07
N GLY A 73 -18.79 -1.18 -2.52
CA GLY A 73 -19.86 -2.06 -2.08
C GLY A 73 -19.72 -2.59 -0.65
N SER A 74 -18.57 -2.40 0.03
CA SER A 74 -18.41 -2.76 1.44
C SER A 74 -19.16 -1.77 2.36
N ARG A 75 -19.49 -2.21 3.58
CA ARG A 75 -20.10 -1.32 4.59
C ARG A 75 -19.05 -0.44 5.26
N LYS A 76 -17.90 -1.03 5.56
CA LYS A 76 -16.76 -0.39 6.20
C LYS A 76 -15.46 -1.11 5.85
N THR A 77 -14.38 -0.38 5.80
CA THR A 77 -13.03 -0.91 5.58
C THR A 77 -12.06 -0.16 6.49
N PHE A 78 -11.21 -0.90 7.19
CA PHE A 78 -10.04 -0.37 7.86
C PHE A 78 -8.81 -0.79 7.07
N ALA A 79 -7.85 0.10 6.88
CA ALA A 79 -6.72 -0.21 6.02
C ALA A 79 -5.44 0.48 6.46
N VAL A 80 -4.33 -0.20 6.19
CA VAL A 80 -2.97 0.24 6.46
C VAL A 80 -2.19 0.30 5.16
N LYS A 81 -1.79 1.50 4.79
CA LYS A 81 -1.00 1.79 3.58
C LYS A 81 0.46 1.92 3.94
N PHE A 82 1.30 1.13 3.28
CA PHE A 82 2.74 1.22 3.43
C PHE A 82 3.34 2.35 2.61
N GLU A 83 4.52 2.81 3.01
CA GLU A 83 5.29 3.78 2.23
C GLU A 83 5.60 3.22 0.82
N PRO A 84 5.64 4.07 -0.20
CA PRO A 84 5.99 3.64 -1.55
C PRO A 84 7.32 2.89 -1.59
N GLY A 85 7.30 1.64 -2.09
CA GLY A 85 8.47 0.76 -2.14
C GLY A 85 8.76 -0.02 -0.86
N VAL A 86 7.97 0.18 0.21
CA VAL A 86 8.02 -0.64 1.41
C VAL A 86 7.03 -1.80 1.29
N ILE A 87 7.54 -3.03 1.39
CA ILE A 87 6.77 -4.25 1.16
C ILE A 87 7.02 -5.22 2.31
N PRO A 88 5.99 -5.61 3.07
CA PRO A 88 6.11 -6.64 4.09
C PRO A 88 6.63 -7.96 3.51
N ASP A 89 7.50 -8.66 4.24
CA ASP A 89 8.19 -9.88 3.77
C ASP A 89 7.21 -10.96 3.30
N PHE A 90 6.09 -11.12 3.97
CA PHE A 90 5.05 -12.09 3.58
C PHE A 90 4.32 -11.78 2.26
N MET A 91 4.51 -10.56 1.72
CA MET A 91 3.94 -10.17 0.42
C MET A 91 4.93 -10.35 -0.74
N LYS A 92 6.22 -10.50 -0.46
CA LYS A 92 7.29 -10.50 -1.49
C LYS A 92 7.08 -11.59 -2.55
N GLU A 93 6.63 -12.77 -2.16
CA GLU A 93 6.47 -13.92 -3.07
C GLU A 93 5.38 -13.73 -4.13
N TYR A 94 4.39 -12.86 -3.86
CA TYR A 94 3.24 -12.68 -4.75
C TYR A 94 2.96 -11.22 -5.14
N ILE A 95 3.94 -10.34 -4.91
CA ILE A 95 3.78 -8.91 -5.21
C ILE A 95 3.41 -8.63 -6.67
N SER A 96 3.96 -9.40 -7.60
CA SER A 96 3.65 -9.27 -9.02
C SER A 96 2.22 -9.70 -9.35
N ASP A 97 1.68 -10.64 -8.60
CA ASP A 97 0.35 -11.23 -8.83
C ASP A 97 -0.76 -10.29 -8.35
N ILE A 98 -0.45 -9.43 -7.35
CA ILE A 98 -1.42 -8.49 -6.80
C ILE A 98 -1.37 -7.10 -7.44
N VAL A 99 -0.57 -6.87 -8.47
CA VAL A 99 -0.63 -5.60 -9.23
C VAL A 99 -2.00 -5.46 -9.89
N CYS A 100 -2.74 -4.41 -9.52
CA CYS A 100 -4.16 -4.23 -9.86
C CYS A 100 -5.04 -5.41 -9.39
N ASP A 101 -4.64 -6.11 -8.34
CA ASP A 101 -5.37 -7.23 -7.74
C ASP A 101 -5.14 -7.29 -6.22
N ARG A 102 -5.82 -8.22 -5.55
CA ARG A 102 -5.73 -8.45 -4.10
C ARG A 102 -5.60 -9.93 -3.78
N LYS A 103 -4.97 -10.24 -2.65
CA LYS A 103 -4.86 -11.61 -2.11
C LYS A 103 -5.33 -11.66 -0.68
N CYS A 104 -6.15 -12.65 -0.34
CA CYS A 104 -6.61 -12.87 1.03
C CYS A 104 -5.43 -13.24 1.94
N LEU A 105 -5.35 -12.62 3.11
CA LEU A 105 -4.28 -12.82 4.12
C LEU A 105 -4.74 -13.62 5.34
N ALA A 106 -5.91 -14.25 5.30
CA ALA A 106 -6.47 -14.98 6.44
C ALA A 106 -5.60 -16.18 6.90
N TYR A 107 -4.58 -16.56 6.14
CA TYR A 107 -3.60 -17.58 6.49
C TYR A 107 -2.38 -17.05 7.25
N ILE A 108 -2.25 -15.73 7.42
CA ILE A 108 -1.20 -15.08 8.21
C ILE A 108 -1.74 -14.84 9.61
N ASP A 109 -1.25 -15.59 10.58
CA ASP A 109 -1.79 -15.62 11.95
C ASP A 109 -1.89 -14.23 12.59
N ASP A 110 -0.83 -13.42 12.51
CA ASP A 110 -0.81 -12.08 13.09
C ASP A 110 -1.88 -11.18 12.47
N ILE A 111 -2.02 -11.23 11.13
CA ILE A 111 -3.00 -10.43 10.40
C ILE A 111 -4.43 -10.91 10.67
N GLN A 112 -4.61 -12.24 10.77
CA GLN A 112 -5.90 -12.82 11.13
C GLN A 112 -6.31 -12.46 12.57
N ASN A 113 -5.37 -12.46 13.51
CA ASN A 113 -5.62 -12.05 14.89
C ASN A 113 -6.04 -10.57 14.98
N ILE A 114 -5.34 -9.67 14.27
CA ILE A 114 -5.73 -8.26 14.16
C ILE A 114 -7.16 -8.15 13.60
N SER A 115 -7.48 -8.93 12.55
CA SER A 115 -8.83 -8.95 11.98
C SER A 115 -9.91 -9.33 13.00
N PHE A 116 -9.65 -10.29 13.90
CA PHE A 116 -10.56 -10.65 14.99
C PHE A 116 -10.71 -9.54 16.03
N MET A 117 -9.61 -8.87 16.40
CA MET A 117 -9.64 -7.77 17.37
C MET A 117 -10.42 -6.57 16.85
N LEU A 118 -10.33 -6.28 15.55
CA LEU A 118 -11.08 -5.21 14.89
C LEU A 118 -12.58 -5.47 14.80
N GLN A 119 -13.04 -6.70 15.00
CA GLN A 119 -14.41 -7.15 14.70
C GLN A 119 -15.49 -6.32 15.40
N ASN A 120 -15.27 -5.96 16.66
CA ASN A 120 -16.24 -5.26 17.50
C ASN A 120 -15.84 -3.82 17.82
N GLU A 121 -14.84 -3.28 17.09
CA GLU A 121 -14.37 -1.93 17.27
C GLU A 121 -14.82 -1.05 16.10
N ASP A 122 -15.39 0.10 16.42
CA ASP A 122 -15.81 1.10 15.43
C ASP A 122 -15.08 2.44 15.62
N ASP A 123 -14.45 2.65 16.76
CA ASP A 123 -13.63 3.84 17.03
C ASP A 123 -12.32 3.74 16.25
N PHE A 124 -12.04 4.76 15.43
CA PHE A 124 -10.90 4.75 14.53
C PHE A 124 -9.57 4.76 15.26
N GLU A 125 -9.43 5.53 16.34
CA GLU A 125 -8.16 5.63 17.07
C GLU A 125 -7.83 4.31 17.76
N LYS A 126 -8.82 3.65 18.37
CA LYS A 126 -8.65 2.31 18.94
C LYS A 126 -8.32 1.25 17.89
N MET A 127 -8.90 1.35 16.68
CA MET A 127 -8.53 0.45 15.58
C MET A 127 -7.07 0.65 15.16
N VAL A 128 -6.59 1.89 15.16
CA VAL A 128 -5.17 2.21 14.92
C VAL A 128 -4.29 1.59 16.00
N ASP A 129 -4.64 1.76 17.28
CA ASP A 129 -3.89 1.18 18.42
C ASP A 129 -3.85 -0.36 18.31
N ILE A 130 -4.99 -0.99 18.03
CA ILE A 130 -5.04 -2.46 17.81
C ILE A 130 -4.05 -2.89 16.74
N PHE A 131 -3.99 -2.19 15.60
CA PHE A 131 -3.04 -2.54 14.54
C PHE A 131 -1.60 -2.31 14.98
N MET A 132 -1.28 -1.14 15.52
CA MET A 132 0.09 -0.75 15.89
C MET A 132 0.67 -1.64 16.99
N ASP A 133 -0.15 -2.05 17.96
CA ASP A 133 0.28 -2.90 19.08
C ASP A 133 0.49 -4.38 18.68
N ASN A 134 -0.19 -4.84 17.63
CA ASN A 134 -0.20 -6.26 17.26
C ASN A 134 0.51 -6.57 15.94
N PHE A 135 0.84 -5.58 15.12
CA PHE A 135 1.59 -5.79 13.89
C PHE A 135 3.08 -5.98 14.18
N ARG A 136 3.64 -7.11 13.77
CA ARG A 136 5.03 -7.52 14.08
C ARG A 136 6.03 -6.96 13.05
N TYR A 137 6.48 -5.72 13.26
CA TYR A 137 7.48 -5.06 12.40
C TYR A 137 8.78 -5.85 12.27
N ASP A 138 9.31 -6.37 13.39
CA ASP A 138 10.52 -7.18 13.44
C ASP A 138 10.42 -8.47 12.62
N ARG A 139 9.22 -9.02 12.52
CA ARG A 139 8.93 -10.24 11.73
C ARG A 139 8.70 -9.94 10.25
N HIS A 140 8.12 -8.80 9.93
CA HIS A 140 7.65 -8.50 8.58
C HIS A 140 8.59 -7.59 7.78
N PHE A 141 9.65 -7.05 8.40
CA PHE A 141 10.62 -6.16 7.76
C PHE A 141 12.05 -6.48 8.20
N ALA A 142 12.47 -7.73 8.02
CA ALA A 142 13.80 -8.20 8.43
C ALA A 142 14.95 -7.45 7.71
N ASP A 143 14.77 -7.09 6.44
CA ASP A 143 15.75 -6.40 5.61
C ASP A 143 15.49 -4.89 5.53
N LYS A 144 15.95 -4.15 6.55
CA LYS A 144 15.78 -2.69 6.66
C LYS A 144 16.58 -1.86 5.62
N LYS A 145 17.63 -2.39 5.06
CA LYS A 145 18.50 -1.69 4.07
C LYS A 145 18.36 -2.32 2.69
N ASN A 146 17.21 -2.14 2.11
CA ASN A 146 16.98 -2.65 0.77
C ASN A 146 17.30 -1.56 -0.26
N ILE A 147 18.12 -1.90 -1.24
CA ILE A 147 18.42 -1.06 -2.41
C ILE A 147 17.12 -0.58 -3.09
N ILE A 148 16.05 -1.36 -3.01
CA ILE A 148 14.74 -1.05 -3.57
C ILE A 148 14.13 0.18 -2.89
N ALA A 149 14.16 0.24 -1.55
CA ALA A 149 13.67 1.41 -0.80
C ALA A 149 14.48 2.67 -1.12
N SER A 150 15.81 2.52 -1.30
CA SER A 150 16.68 3.63 -1.73
C SER A 150 16.31 4.15 -3.12
N ILE A 151 16.12 3.26 -4.09
CA ILE A 151 15.69 3.61 -5.45
C ILE A 151 14.30 4.27 -5.43
N ALA A 152 13.34 3.71 -4.72
CA ALA A 152 12.02 4.29 -4.56
C ALA A 152 12.10 5.71 -3.96
N GLY A 153 12.93 5.89 -2.93
CA GLY A 153 13.20 7.19 -2.31
C GLY A 153 13.80 8.22 -3.27
N ILE A 154 14.75 7.81 -4.12
CA ILE A 154 15.34 8.68 -5.17
C ILE A 154 14.25 9.12 -6.15
N ILE A 155 13.43 8.19 -6.63
CA ILE A 155 12.33 8.50 -7.57
C ILE A 155 11.31 9.44 -6.92
N LEU A 156 10.95 9.22 -5.66
CA LEU A 156 10.04 10.08 -4.89
C LEU A 156 10.59 11.50 -4.73
N LYS A 157 11.86 11.65 -4.31
CA LYS A 157 12.54 12.94 -4.17
C LYS A 157 12.59 13.70 -5.50
N GLY A 158 12.85 12.99 -6.61
CA GLY A 158 12.82 13.52 -7.97
C GLY A 158 11.41 13.76 -8.52
N LYS A 159 10.36 13.54 -7.72
CA LYS A 159 8.94 13.71 -8.14
C LYS A 159 8.60 12.92 -9.41
N GLY A 160 9.25 11.76 -9.59
CA GLY A 160 9.13 10.93 -10.78
C GLY A 160 9.84 11.47 -12.05
N ASN A 161 10.44 12.66 -11.99
CA ASN A 161 11.22 13.25 -13.10
C ASN A 161 12.70 12.90 -12.94
N ILE A 162 13.02 11.62 -13.11
CA ILE A 162 14.37 11.14 -12.92
C ILE A 162 14.80 10.26 -14.09
N ASN A 163 16.09 10.33 -14.42
CA ASN A 163 16.68 9.45 -15.41
C ASN A 163 17.09 8.13 -14.71
N ILE A 164 16.45 7.03 -15.11
CA ILE A 164 16.71 5.70 -14.55
C ILE A 164 18.17 5.27 -14.74
N ALA A 165 18.81 5.67 -15.86
CA ALA A 165 20.22 5.38 -16.07
C ALA A 165 21.13 6.08 -15.03
N LYS A 166 20.78 7.30 -14.60
CA LYS A 166 21.50 7.99 -13.52
C LYS A 166 21.34 7.29 -12.17
N ILE A 167 20.16 6.74 -11.88
CA ILE A 167 19.99 5.91 -10.66
C ILE A 167 20.93 4.73 -10.68
N ALA A 168 21.00 4.04 -11.82
CA ALA A 168 21.87 2.85 -11.97
C ALA A 168 23.35 3.21 -11.77
N GLU A 169 23.79 4.34 -12.31
CA GLU A 169 25.14 4.88 -12.11
C GLU A 169 25.40 5.25 -10.64
N GLU A 170 24.46 5.95 -9.99
CA GLU A 170 24.59 6.40 -8.60
C GLU A 170 24.65 5.23 -7.61
N VAL A 171 23.88 4.16 -7.84
CA VAL A 171 23.88 2.99 -6.98
C VAL A 171 24.92 1.93 -7.39
N GLY A 172 25.66 2.13 -8.51
CA GLY A 172 26.74 1.26 -8.95
C GLY A 172 26.32 -0.09 -9.53
N TYR A 173 25.11 -0.18 -10.08
CA TYR A 173 24.58 -1.42 -10.65
C TYR A 173 24.13 -1.26 -12.10
N ASN A 174 24.06 -2.37 -12.85
CA ASN A 174 23.51 -2.38 -14.20
C ASN A 174 21.99 -2.05 -14.18
N GLN A 175 21.56 -1.16 -15.07
CA GLN A 175 20.15 -0.74 -15.15
C GLN A 175 19.17 -1.91 -15.34
N ARG A 176 19.51 -2.90 -16.17
CA ARG A 176 18.65 -4.08 -16.42
C ARG A 176 18.48 -4.92 -15.15
N TYR A 177 19.57 -5.08 -14.39
CA TYR A 177 19.52 -5.77 -13.10
C TYR A 177 18.62 -5.03 -12.12
N LEU A 178 18.79 -3.72 -11.97
CA LEU A 178 17.99 -2.89 -11.08
C LEU A 178 16.49 -2.91 -11.45
N ASP A 179 16.18 -2.79 -12.75
CA ASP A 179 14.77 -2.80 -13.20
C ASP A 179 14.13 -4.17 -12.94
N ARG A 180 14.87 -5.27 -13.10
CA ARG A 180 14.39 -6.61 -12.77
C ARG A 180 14.12 -6.76 -11.27
N VAL A 181 15.09 -6.47 -10.40
CA VAL A 181 14.93 -6.65 -8.96
C VAL A 181 13.90 -5.67 -8.37
N PHE A 182 13.82 -4.45 -8.91
CA PHE A 182 12.81 -3.49 -8.52
C PHE A 182 11.41 -3.98 -8.90
N LYS A 183 11.23 -4.51 -10.12
CA LYS A 183 9.95 -5.05 -10.56
C LYS A 183 9.53 -6.28 -9.75
N GLU A 184 10.48 -7.18 -9.43
CA GLU A 184 10.24 -8.33 -8.56
C GLU A 184 9.82 -7.92 -7.15
N ALA A 185 10.39 -6.85 -6.61
CA ALA A 185 10.11 -6.36 -5.27
C ALA A 185 8.86 -5.47 -5.17
N VAL A 186 8.60 -4.61 -6.16
CA VAL A 186 7.54 -3.57 -6.11
C VAL A 186 6.33 -3.94 -6.99
N GLY A 187 6.48 -4.96 -7.84
CA GLY A 187 5.45 -5.40 -8.78
C GLY A 187 5.43 -4.61 -10.10
N VAL A 188 6.02 -3.42 -10.16
CA VAL A 188 6.07 -2.57 -11.36
C VAL A 188 7.51 -2.14 -11.67
N SER A 189 7.81 -1.85 -12.96
CA SER A 189 9.13 -1.34 -13.36
C SER A 189 9.42 0.04 -12.76
N MET A 190 10.70 0.41 -12.61
CA MET A 190 11.11 1.74 -12.14
C MET A 190 10.49 2.86 -13.00
N LYS A 191 10.38 2.65 -14.32
CA LYS A 191 9.74 3.61 -15.23
C LYS A 191 8.26 3.81 -14.92
N LYS A 192 7.53 2.69 -14.69
CA LYS A 192 6.10 2.75 -14.33
C LYS A 192 5.89 3.36 -12.94
N TYR A 193 6.75 3.04 -11.99
CA TYR A 193 6.76 3.64 -10.66
C TYR A 193 6.95 5.16 -10.75
N ALA A 194 7.95 5.64 -11.52
CA ALA A 194 8.18 7.06 -11.75
C ALA A 194 6.99 7.77 -12.42
N GLU A 195 6.31 7.10 -13.37
CA GLU A 195 5.08 7.59 -14.00
C GLU A 195 3.96 7.77 -12.96
N ILE A 196 3.74 6.79 -12.09
CA ILE A 196 2.75 6.86 -11.01
C ILE A 196 3.04 8.04 -10.07
N ILE A 197 4.31 8.23 -9.68
CA ILE A 197 4.71 9.35 -8.82
C ILE A 197 4.44 10.71 -9.50
N ARG A 198 4.66 10.84 -10.82
CA ARG A 198 4.29 12.07 -11.56
C ARG A 198 2.78 12.31 -11.54
N ILE A 199 1.96 11.25 -11.74
CA ILE A 199 0.50 11.35 -11.67
C ILE A 199 0.07 11.84 -10.29
N GLN A 200 0.59 11.26 -9.22
CA GLN A 200 0.31 11.68 -7.85
C GLN A 200 0.64 13.16 -7.62
N LYS A 201 1.76 13.63 -8.17
CA LYS A 201 2.14 15.06 -8.07
C LYS A 201 1.27 15.99 -8.90
N ALA A 202 0.66 15.53 -9.97
CA ALA A 202 -0.24 16.33 -10.79
C ALA A 202 -1.65 16.46 -10.19
N ILE A 203 -2.03 15.55 -9.29
CA ILE A 203 -3.32 15.56 -8.60
C ILE A 203 -3.32 16.50 -7.37
N TYR A 204 -2.12 16.83 -6.87
CA TYR A 204 -1.90 17.76 -5.76
C TYR A 204 -1.42 19.13 -6.28
#